data_302608bc693c564922063d47ac6ff41d
#
_entry.id   302608bc693c564922063d47ac6ff41d
#
_cell.length_a   1.000
_cell.length_b   1.000
_cell.length_c   1.000
_cell.angle_alpha   90.00
_cell.angle_beta   90.00
_cell.angle_gamma   90.00
#
_symmetry.space_group_name_H-M   'P 1'
#
loop_
_entity.id
_entity.type
_entity.pdbx_description
1 polymer ?
#
loop_
_entity_poly.entity_id
_entity_poly.type
_entity_poly.pdbx_seq_one_letter_code
_entity_poly.pdbx_strand_id
1 'polypeptide(L)'
;MILDMIQEWFKELLIDGIISNLTEMFDTLNTKVGEIAGEVGMTPAAWNSSIFNMIRNLSETVIVPIAGIILTFVMCYELIQLIIEKNNLHDFDTWIFFKWIFKTFCAVLIVTNTWNIVMAVFDVAQNVVSQSAGVIISDAGIDISGVVGNLETQLADWSVGALLGLWFQSVFVGLCTQILSICIFLVIYGRMIEVYLVTSIGPIPFATMINREWGSTGQNYLRSLLALGFQAFLIMICVGIYAVLVEGISTSGDNISAAIWGCMGYTVLLCYTLFKTGSLAKSLFGAH
;
A
#
# COMPACT_ATOMS: atom_id res chain seq x y z
N MET A 1 49.89 -25.34 17.97
CA MET A 1 49.41 -24.73 19.22
C MET A 1 49.07 -23.25 19.05
N ILE A 2 50.00 -22.31 18.77
CA ILE A 2 49.64 -20.88 18.59
C ILE A 2 48.86 -20.64 17.31
N LEU A 3 49.23 -21.24 16.19
CA LEU A 3 48.53 -21.14 14.91
C LEU A 3 47.11 -21.74 14.98
N ASP A 4 46.95 -22.86 15.67
CA ASP A 4 45.66 -23.54 15.85
C ASP A 4 44.73 -22.67 16.71
N MET A 5 45.24 -22.03 17.75
CA MET A 5 44.51 -21.12 18.63
C MET A 5 44.06 -19.85 17.90
N ILE A 6 44.90 -19.30 17.00
CA ILE A 6 44.56 -18.16 16.17
C ILE A 6 43.47 -18.55 15.15
N GLN A 7 43.56 -19.76 14.60
CA GLN A 7 42.58 -20.27 13.64
C GLN A 7 41.22 -20.53 14.29
N GLU A 8 41.19 -21.07 15.52
CA GLU A 8 39.94 -21.26 16.27
C GLU A 8 39.31 -19.91 16.65
N TRP A 9 40.07 -18.96 17.18
CA TRP A 9 39.57 -17.64 17.48
C TRP A 9 39.01 -16.92 16.24
N PHE A 10 39.67 -17.07 15.08
CA PHE A 10 39.23 -16.47 13.84
C PHE A 10 37.95 -17.14 13.31
N LYS A 11 37.77 -18.45 13.50
CA LYS A 11 36.53 -19.17 13.21
C LYS A 11 35.38 -18.66 14.07
N GLU A 12 35.58 -18.55 15.38
CA GLU A 12 34.56 -18.01 16.30
C GLU A 12 34.13 -16.61 15.87
N LEU A 13 35.06 -15.71 15.56
CA LEU A 13 34.77 -14.36 15.11
C LEU A 13 33.91 -14.35 13.81
N LEU A 14 34.20 -15.26 12.88
CA LEU A 14 33.43 -15.37 11.63
C LEU A 14 32.05 -15.93 11.88
N ILE A 15 31.90 -16.93 12.72
CA ILE A 15 30.64 -17.56 13.11
C ILE A 15 29.73 -16.53 13.79
N ASP A 16 30.24 -15.81 14.77
CA ASP A 16 29.51 -14.74 15.46
C ASP A 16 29.08 -13.64 14.50
N GLY A 17 29.96 -13.24 13.59
CA GLY A 17 29.64 -12.26 12.56
C GLY A 17 28.55 -12.73 11.60
N ILE A 18 28.56 -13.99 11.18
CA ILE A 18 27.53 -14.57 10.32
C ILE A 18 26.17 -14.61 11.06
N ILE A 19 26.19 -15.13 12.31
CA ILE A 19 24.96 -15.24 13.12
C ILE A 19 24.37 -13.85 13.37
N SER A 20 25.22 -12.86 13.74
CA SER A 20 24.78 -11.49 13.94
C SER A 20 24.14 -10.89 12.69
N ASN A 21 24.79 -11.01 11.53
CA ASN A 21 24.28 -10.48 10.25
C ASN A 21 22.95 -11.14 9.85
N LEU A 22 22.81 -12.44 10.04
CA LEU A 22 21.58 -13.16 9.72
C LEU A 22 20.46 -12.79 10.70
N THR A 23 20.74 -12.69 11.98
CA THR A 23 19.76 -12.26 12.99
C THR A 23 19.26 -10.86 12.67
N GLU A 24 20.16 -9.91 12.40
CA GLU A 24 19.79 -8.53 12.03
C GLU A 24 18.96 -8.48 10.73
N MET A 25 19.30 -9.30 9.74
CA MET A 25 18.53 -9.41 8.49
C MET A 25 17.10 -9.86 8.77
N PHE A 26 16.93 -10.94 9.52
CA PHE A 26 15.60 -11.47 9.82
C PHE A 26 14.80 -10.55 10.75
N ASP A 27 15.41 -9.95 11.74
CA ASP A 27 14.76 -8.97 12.63
C ASP A 27 14.29 -7.76 11.83
N THR A 28 15.10 -7.29 10.87
CA THR A 28 14.72 -6.22 9.95
C THR A 28 13.52 -6.63 9.10
N LEU A 29 13.50 -7.85 8.55
CA LEU A 29 12.41 -8.36 7.74
C LEU A 29 11.12 -8.51 8.56
N ASN A 30 11.18 -9.11 9.76
CA ASN A 30 10.04 -9.25 10.67
C ASN A 30 9.48 -7.88 11.08
N THR A 31 10.36 -6.95 11.43
CA THR A 31 9.96 -5.58 11.77
C THR A 31 9.25 -4.92 10.60
N LYS A 32 9.78 -5.06 9.37
CA LYS A 32 9.16 -4.47 8.18
C LYS A 32 7.83 -5.11 7.83
N VAL A 33 7.68 -6.42 7.95
CA VAL A 33 6.39 -7.11 7.79
C VAL A 33 5.36 -6.58 8.79
N GLY A 34 5.74 -6.40 10.06
CA GLY A 34 4.90 -5.83 11.10
C GLY A 34 4.53 -4.36 10.82
N GLU A 35 5.50 -3.53 10.41
CA GLU A 35 5.28 -2.13 10.03
C GLU A 35 4.30 -2.04 8.84
N ILE A 36 4.48 -2.85 7.78
CA ILE A 36 3.57 -2.89 6.64
C ILE A 36 2.15 -3.19 7.11
N ALA A 37 1.98 -4.25 7.90
CA ALA A 37 0.67 -4.65 8.40
C ALA A 37 0.00 -3.57 9.25
N GLY A 38 0.78 -2.89 10.11
CA GLY A 38 0.30 -1.80 10.94
C GLY A 38 -0.08 -0.55 10.13
N GLU A 39 0.83 -0.05 9.31
CA GLU A 39 0.63 1.22 8.59
C GLU A 39 -0.38 1.12 7.44
N VAL A 40 -0.40 -0.01 6.72
CA VAL A 40 -1.34 -0.23 5.62
C VAL A 40 -2.79 -0.32 6.11
N GLY A 41 -2.98 -0.79 7.35
CA GLY A 41 -4.29 -0.83 8.02
C GLY A 41 -4.75 0.50 8.61
N MET A 42 -3.94 1.57 8.60
CA MET A 42 -4.33 2.86 9.16
C MET A 42 -5.26 3.65 8.23
N THR A 43 -6.24 4.36 8.81
CA THR A 43 -6.99 5.38 8.08
C THR A 43 -6.10 6.59 7.80
N PRO A 44 -6.41 7.41 6.79
CA PRO A 44 -5.69 8.68 6.57
C PRO A 44 -5.67 9.57 7.82
N ALA A 45 -6.74 9.63 8.60
CA ALA A 45 -6.81 10.41 9.83
C ALA A 45 -5.88 9.88 10.94
N ALA A 46 -5.76 8.56 11.07
CA ALA A 46 -4.92 7.91 12.08
C ALA A 46 -3.43 7.96 11.72
N TRP A 47 -3.10 7.93 10.42
CA TRP A 47 -1.72 7.93 9.95
C TRP A 47 -0.99 9.24 10.27
N ASN A 48 -1.59 10.39 9.95
CA ASN A 48 -1.04 11.69 10.33
C ASN A 48 -2.15 12.75 10.43
N SER A 49 -2.56 13.09 11.66
CA SER A 49 -3.63 14.03 11.91
C SER A 49 -3.33 15.46 11.44
N SER A 50 -2.06 15.88 11.45
CA SER A 50 -1.65 17.21 11.01
C SER A 50 -1.79 17.37 9.49
N ILE A 51 -1.28 16.37 8.73
CA ILE A 51 -1.42 16.34 7.27
C ILE A 51 -2.90 16.21 6.91
N PHE A 52 -3.63 15.33 7.58
CA PHE A 52 -5.07 15.13 7.37
C PHE A 52 -5.85 16.44 7.49
N ASN A 53 -5.65 17.18 8.58
CA ASN A 53 -6.34 18.45 8.82
C ASN A 53 -5.94 19.53 7.81
N MET A 54 -4.66 19.59 7.43
CA MET A 54 -4.17 20.52 6.41
C MET A 54 -4.85 20.25 5.06
N ILE A 55 -4.87 19.00 4.61
CA ILE A 55 -5.47 18.59 3.33
C ILE A 55 -6.99 18.78 3.35
N ARG A 56 -7.65 18.47 4.47
CA ARG A 56 -9.07 18.73 4.66
C ARG A 56 -9.38 20.22 4.51
N ASN A 57 -8.67 21.08 5.24
CA ASN A 57 -8.86 22.52 5.14
C ASN A 57 -8.65 23.03 3.71
N LEU A 58 -7.60 22.55 3.01
CA LEU A 58 -7.35 22.89 1.62
C LEU A 58 -8.52 22.49 0.72
N SER A 59 -9.01 21.26 0.87
CA SER A 59 -10.15 20.77 0.10
C SER A 59 -11.42 21.59 0.36
N GLU A 60 -11.76 21.83 1.63
CA GLU A 60 -12.99 22.52 2.02
C GLU A 60 -12.96 24.03 1.69
N THR A 61 -11.81 24.71 1.88
CA THR A 61 -11.73 26.17 1.72
C THR A 61 -11.36 26.63 0.32
N VAL A 62 -10.63 25.81 -0.44
CA VAL A 62 -10.14 26.20 -1.78
C VAL A 62 -10.84 25.38 -2.87
N ILE A 63 -10.86 24.05 -2.75
CA ILE A 63 -11.31 23.18 -3.84
C ILE A 63 -12.84 23.13 -3.92
N VAL A 64 -13.57 23.08 -2.81
CA VAL A 64 -15.04 23.08 -2.80
C VAL A 64 -15.63 24.33 -3.46
N PRO A 65 -15.16 25.56 -3.20
CA PRO A 65 -15.61 26.74 -3.94
C PRO A 65 -15.38 26.65 -5.45
N ILE A 66 -14.22 26.15 -5.88
CA ILE A 66 -13.91 25.93 -7.31
C ILE A 66 -14.86 24.91 -7.90
N ALA A 67 -15.07 23.79 -7.21
CA ALA A 67 -16.01 22.75 -7.63
C ALA A 67 -17.45 23.29 -7.71
N GLY A 68 -17.84 24.22 -6.83
CA GLY A 68 -19.12 24.91 -6.87
C GLY A 68 -19.31 25.73 -8.15
N ILE A 69 -18.27 26.46 -8.60
CA ILE A 69 -18.30 27.20 -9.88
C ILE A 69 -18.45 26.21 -11.05
N ILE A 70 -17.66 25.14 -11.06
CA ILE A 70 -17.74 24.09 -12.09
C ILE A 70 -19.14 23.46 -12.09
N LEU A 71 -19.67 23.10 -10.94
CA LEU A 71 -21.00 22.54 -10.80
C LEU A 71 -22.07 23.46 -11.37
N THR A 72 -21.99 24.76 -11.03
CA THR A 72 -22.93 25.76 -11.56
C THR A 72 -22.92 25.79 -13.09
N PHE A 73 -21.71 25.82 -13.68
CA PHE A 73 -21.56 25.77 -15.14
C PHE A 73 -22.15 24.48 -15.72
N VAL A 74 -21.83 23.32 -15.14
CA VAL A 74 -22.33 22.02 -15.58
C VAL A 74 -23.85 21.95 -15.52
N MET A 75 -24.47 22.46 -14.45
CA MET A 75 -25.92 22.43 -14.28
C MET A 75 -26.63 23.41 -15.22
N CYS A 76 -26.07 24.58 -15.49
CA CYS A 76 -26.58 25.52 -16.47
C CYS A 76 -26.52 24.90 -17.89
N TYR A 77 -25.39 24.27 -18.23
CA TYR A 77 -25.24 23.59 -19.53
C TYR A 77 -26.26 22.46 -19.70
N GLU A 78 -26.48 21.66 -18.68
CA GLU A 78 -27.46 20.59 -18.69
C GLU A 78 -28.91 21.13 -18.85
N LEU A 79 -29.23 22.26 -18.20
CA LEU A 79 -30.54 22.90 -18.37
C LEU A 79 -30.75 23.35 -19.80
N ILE A 80 -29.73 23.97 -20.42
CA ILE A 80 -29.78 24.39 -21.83
C ILE A 80 -29.99 23.17 -22.74
N GLN A 81 -29.26 22.06 -22.52
CA GLN A 81 -29.47 20.83 -23.29
C GLN A 81 -30.88 20.28 -23.16
N LEU A 82 -31.44 20.24 -21.95
CA LEU A 82 -32.81 19.78 -21.70
C LEU A 82 -33.85 20.62 -22.46
N ILE A 83 -33.63 21.94 -22.58
CA ILE A 83 -34.49 22.85 -23.31
C ILE A 83 -34.38 22.61 -24.83
N ILE A 84 -33.16 22.41 -25.35
CA ILE A 84 -32.90 22.19 -26.79
C ILE A 84 -33.43 20.82 -27.25
N GLU A 85 -33.18 19.75 -26.48
CA GLU A 85 -33.63 18.40 -26.83
C GLU A 85 -35.14 18.27 -26.98
N LYS A 86 -35.92 19.07 -26.26
CA LYS A 86 -37.38 19.04 -26.30
C LYS A 86 -37.99 19.84 -27.42
N ASN A 87 -37.23 20.57 -28.23
CA ASN A 87 -37.52 21.25 -29.51
C ASN A 87 -38.87 22.01 -29.62
N ASN A 88 -39.70 22.02 -28.56
CA ASN A 88 -40.97 22.75 -28.48
C ASN A 88 -41.11 23.35 -27.08
N LEU A 89 -40.84 24.64 -26.95
CA LEU A 89 -41.14 25.42 -25.74
C LEU A 89 -42.63 25.36 -25.31
N HIS A 90 -43.50 24.81 -26.17
CA HIS A 90 -44.93 24.69 -25.94
C HIS A 90 -45.32 23.47 -25.06
N ASP A 91 -44.48 22.41 -25.01
CA ASP A 91 -44.68 21.19 -24.22
C ASP A 91 -43.67 21.07 -23.07
N PHE A 92 -43.34 22.20 -22.42
CA PHE A 92 -42.41 22.18 -21.27
C PHE A 92 -43.06 21.49 -20.08
N ASP A 93 -42.82 20.20 -19.96
CA ASP A 93 -43.31 19.40 -18.84
C ASP A 93 -42.67 19.86 -17.53
N THR A 94 -43.45 20.43 -16.62
CA THR A 94 -43.06 20.89 -15.31
C THR A 94 -42.29 19.79 -14.53
N TRP A 95 -42.59 18.51 -14.84
CA TRP A 95 -41.91 17.36 -14.24
C TRP A 95 -40.39 17.27 -14.57
N ILE A 96 -39.98 17.69 -15.76
CA ILE A 96 -38.59 17.72 -16.20
C ILE A 96 -37.79 18.74 -15.39
N PHE A 97 -38.41 19.90 -15.13
CA PHE A 97 -37.83 20.95 -14.30
C PHE A 97 -37.65 20.51 -12.86
N PHE A 98 -38.63 19.81 -12.29
CA PHE A 98 -38.47 19.20 -10.96
C PHE A 98 -37.35 18.17 -10.89
N LYS A 99 -37.20 17.31 -11.90
CA LYS A 99 -36.09 16.37 -12.00
C LYS A 99 -34.75 17.07 -12.01
N TRP A 100 -34.63 18.17 -12.78
CA TRP A 100 -33.39 18.95 -12.83
C TRP A 100 -33.07 19.61 -11.48
N ILE A 101 -34.07 20.23 -10.82
CA ILE A 101 -33.88 20.82 -9.48
C ILE A 101 -33.44 19.76 -8.48
N PHE A 102 -34.09 18.61 -8.45
CA PHE A 102 -33.71 17.51 -7.54
C PHE A 102 -32.30 17.01 -7.82
N LYS A 103 -31.93 16.87 -9.09
CA LYS A 103 -30.58 16.48 -9.50
C LYS A 103 -29.55 17.52 -9.06
N THR A 104 -29.84 18.80 -9.23
CA THR A 104 -28.97 19.89 -8.75
C THR A 104 -28.80 19.86 -7.25
N PHE A 105 -29.89 19.65 -6.50
CA PHE A 105 -29.83 19.52 -5.04
C PHE A 105 -28.93 18.36 -4.60
N CYS A 106 -29.11 17.18 -5.19
CA CYS A 106 -28.24 16.02 -4.92
C CYS A 106 -26.78 16.32 -5.28
N ALA A 107 -26.55 17.03 -6.38
CA ALA A 107 -25.21 17.45 -6.81
C ALA A 107 -24.51 18.32 -5.77
N VAL A 108 -25.20 19.34 -5.29
CA VAL A 108 -24.67 20.24 -4.25
C VAL A 108 -24.35 19.45 -2.98
N LEU A 109 -25.25 18.56 -2.55
CA LEU A 109 -25.02 17.71 -1.38
C LEU A 109 -23.77 16.83 -1.54
N ILE A 110 -23.57 16.22 -2.71
CA ILE A 110 -22.41 15.37 -2.97
C ILE A 110 -21.11 16.20 -2.94
N VAL A 111 -21.08 17.34 -3.64
CA VAL A 111 -19.89 18.20 -3.73
C VAL A 111 -19.52 18.77 -2.36
N THR A 112 -20.50 19.24 -1.58
CA THR A 112 -20.24 19.82 -0.24
C THR A 112 -19.85 18.76 0.78
N ASN A 113 -20.26 17.49 0.62
CA ASN A 113 -19.93 16.38 1.50
C ASN A 113 -18.87 15.44 0.93
N THR A 114 -18.14 15.86 -0.12
CA THR A 114 -17.14 15.03 -0.79
C THR A 114 -16.13 14.46 0.19
N TRP A 115 -15.62 15.25 1.14
CA TRP A 115 -14.67 14.81 2.14
C TRP A 115 -15.18 13.60 2.93
N ASN A 116 -16.40 13.70 3.45
CA ASN A 116 -17.00 12.61 4.25
C ASN A 116 -17.25 11.36 3.40
N ILE A 117 -17.66 11.53 2.14
CA ILE A 117 -17.89 10.42 1.20
C ILE A 117 -16.58 9.69 0.92
N VAL A 118 -15.51 10.44 0.64
CA VAL A 118 -14.18 9.87 0.36
C VAL A 118 -13.62 9.15 1.58
N MET A 119 -13.73 9.74 2.78
CA MET A 119 -13.27 9.10 4.01
C MET A 119 -14.05 7.82 4.30
N ALA A 120 -15.36 7.79 4.06
CA ALA A 120 -16.17 6.57 4.22
C ALA A 120 -15.69 5.42 3.33
N VAL A 121 -15.19 5.70 2.12
CA VAL A 121 -14.59 4.68 1.24
C VAL A 121 -13.33 4.10 1.86
N PHE A 122 -12.46 4.94 2.43
CA PHE A 122 -11.24 4.47 3.10
C PHE A 122 -11.55 3.73 4.41
N ASP A 123 -12.56 4.13 5.16
CA ASP A 123 -12.98 3.42 6.39
C ASP A 123 -13.50 2.01 6.07
N VAL A 124 -14.28 1.86 5.00
CA VAL A 124 -14.72 0.53 4.53
C VAL A 124 -13.53 -0.31 4.08
N ALA A 125 -12.61 0.26 3.30
CA ALA A 125 -11.41 -0.43 2.84
C ALA A 125 -10.54 -0.88 4.03
N GLN A 126 -10.39 -0.04 5.05
CA GLN A 126 -9.66 -0.37 6.27
C GLN A 126 -10.30 -1.54 7.04
N ASN A 127 -11.62 -1.56 7.15
CA ASN A 127 -12.32 -2.68 7.78
C ASN A 127 -12.00 -4.01 7.08
N VAL A 128 -11.93 -4.02 5.76
CA VAL A 128 -11.53 -5.19 4.98
C VAL A 128 -10.09 -5.58 5.28
N VAL A 129 -9.18 -4.60 5.34
CA VAL A 129 -7.76 -4.83 5.65
C VAL A 129 -7.58 -5.40 7.05
N SER A 130 -8.23 -4.81 8.06
CA SER A 130 -8.08 -5.26 9.46
C SER A 130 -8.64 -6.65 9.70
N GLN A 131 -9.76 -7.01 9.06
CA GLN A 131 -10.29 -8.38 9.11
C GLN A 131 -9.35 -9.38 8.43
N SER A 132 -8.75 -8.99 7.30
CA SER A 132 -7.78 -9.81 6.57
C SER A 132 -6.47 -9.97 7.33
N ALA A 133 -6.00 -8.92 8.00
CA ALA A 133 -4.81 -8.96 8.85
C ALA A 133 -4.93 -10.00 9.96
N GLY A 134 -6.10 -10.11 10.60
CA GLY A 134 -6.35 -11.12 11.64
C GLY A 134 -6.21 -12.57 11.13
N VAL A 135 -6.49 -12.81 9.85
CA VAL A 135 -6.32 -14.14 9.23
C VAL A 135 -4.86 -14.38 8.78
N ILE A 136 -4.19 -13.35 8.28
CA ILE A 136 -2.86 -13.44 7.69
C ILE A 136 -1.75 -13.41 8.77
N ILE A 137 -1.89 -12.55 9.77
CA ILE A 137 -0.83 -12.31 10.79
C ILE A 137 -0.75 -13.45 11.83
N SER A 138 -1.84 -14.19 12.05
CA SER A 138 -1.80 -15.36 12.95
C SER A 138 -0.75 -16.41 12.52
N ASP A 139 -0.43 -16.44 11.23
CA ASP A 139 0.49 -17.42 10.63
C ASP A 139 1.81 -16.77 10.11
N ALA A 140 1.98 -15.45 10.24
CA ALA A 140 3.08 -14.71 9.59
C ALA A 140 4.31 -14.45 10.48
N GLY A 141 4.35 -14.98 11.70
CA GLY A 141 5.54 -14.89 12.56
C GLY A 141 6.63 -15.83 12.08
N ILE A 142 7.69 -15.32 11.43
CA ILE A 142 8.85 -16.12 11.04
C ILE A 142 9.60 -16.48 12.33
N ASP A 143 9.49 -17.72 12.79
CA ASP A 143 10.26 -18.21 13.93
C ASP A 143 11.71 -18.53 13.52
N ILE A 144 12.60 -17.61 13.85
CA ILE A 144 14.02 -17.67 13.52
C ILE A 144 14.80 -18.47 14.56
N SER A 145 14.23 -18.65 15.76
CA SER A 145 14.95 -19.25 16.91
C SER A 145 15.45 -20.66 16.60
N GLY A 146 14.67 -21.42 15.82
CA GLY A 146 15.05 -22.77 15.38
C GLY A 146 16.16 -22.78 14.33
N VAL A 147 16.19 -21.76 13.45
CA VAL A 147 17.20 -21.65 12.39
C VAL A 147 18.53 -21.20 12.98
N VAL A 148 18.53 -20.15 13.79
CA VAL A 148 19.75 -19.57 14.38
C VAL A 148 20.38 -20.50 15.42
N GLY A 149 19.58 -21.19 16.25
CA GLY A 149 20.09 -22.09 17.30
C GLY A 149 20.85 -23.30 16.77
N ASN A 150 20.57 -23.76 15.56
CA ASN A 150 21.29 -24.88 14.93
C ASN A 150 22.50 -24.42 14.09
N LEU A 151 22.56 -23.13 13.71
CA LEU A 151 23.63 -22.60 12.84
C LEU A 151 24.99 -22.69 13.48
N GLU A 152 25.13 -22.35 14.76
CA GLU A 152 26.38 -22.35 15.48
C GLU A 152 27.05 -23.76 15.47
N THR A 153 26.26 -24.79 15.74
CA THR A 153 26.73 -26.17 15.73
C THR A 153 27.07 -26.68 14.32
N GLN A 154 26.36 -26.27 13.31
CA GLN A 154 26.62 -26.66 11.92
C GLN A 154 27.84 -25.95 11.33
N LEU A 155 28.06 -24.68 11.67
CA LEU A 155 29.17 -23.87 11.18
C LEU A 155 30.51 -24.22 11.84
N ALA A 156 30.49 -24.78 13.05
CA ALA A 156 31.72 -25.16 13.79
C ALA A 156 32.61 -26.14 13.00
N ASP A 157 32.00 -27.03 12.21
CA ASP A 157 32.73 -28.04 11.41
C ASP A 157 33.24 -27.49 10.06
N TRP A 158 32.91 -26.25 9.71
CA TRP A 158 33.29 -25.67 8.42
C TRP A 158 34.76 -25.18 8.40
N SER A 159 35.36 -25.21 7.20
CA SER A 159 36.69 -24.61 6.98
C SER A 159 36.64 -23.07 7.04
N VAL A 160 37.74 -22.44 7.46
CA VAL A 160 37.85 -20.97 7.49
C VAL A 160 37.52 -20.31 6.14
N GLY A 161 37.92 -20.95 5.04
CA GLY A 161 37.61 -20.43 3.69
C GLY A 161 36.13 -20.46 3.38
N ALA A 162 35.40 -21.49 3.79
CA ALA A 162 33.96 -21.59 3.64
C ALA A 162 33.22 -20.56 4.52
N LEU A 163 33.67 -20.39 5.75
CA LEU A 163 33.14 -19.38 6.68
C LEU A 163 33.33 -17.95 6.16
N LEU A 164 34.51 -17.62 5.62
CA LEU A 164 34.76 -16.33 4.96
C LEU A 164 33.80 -16.10 3.80
N GLY A 165 33.61 -17.11 2.94
CA GLY A 165 32.65 -17.03 1.84
C GLY A 165 31.23 -16.75 2.33
N LEU A 166 30.78 -17.45 3.37
CA LEU A 166 29.44 -17.26 3.96
C LEU A 166 29.31 -15.90 4.67
N TRP A 167 30.37 -15.44 5.34
CA TRP A 167 30.40 -14.12 5.97
C TRP A 167 30.25 -13.00 4.94
N PHE A 168 30.97 -13.05 3.82
CA PHE A 168 30.78 -12.09 2.72
C PHE A 168 29.36 -12.14 2.16
N GLN A 169 28.78 -13.34 2.01
CA GLN A 169 27.39 -13.50 1.55
C GLN A 169 26.43 -12.86 2.56
N SER A 170 26.58 -13.08 3.85
CA SER A 170 25.71 -12.53 4.89
C SER A 170 25.75 -11.00 4.92
N VAL A 171 26.94 -10.39 4.83
CA VAL A 171 27.10 -8.93 4.73
C VAL A 171 26.43 -8.38 3.48
N PHE A 172 26.64 -9.01 2.32
CA PHE A 172 26.04 -8.57 1.06
C PHE A 172 24.50 -8.63 1.10
N VAL A 173 23.96 -9.74 1.61
CA VAL A 173 22.51 -9.92 1.75
C VAL A 173 21.93 -8.94 2.76
N GLY A 174 22.62 -8.66 3.87
CA GLY A 174 22.24 -7.62 4.83
C GLY A 174 22.13 -6.23 4.18
N LEU A 175 23.11 -5.84 3.36
CA LEU A 175 23.04 -4.58 2.61
C LEU A 175 21.86 -4.55 1.63
N CYS A 176 21.61 -5.63 0.92
CA CYS A 176 20.44 -5.73 0.02
C CYS A 176 19.13 -5.61 0.81
N THR A 177 19.02 -6.23 1.98
CA THR A 177 17.83 -6.14 2.84
C THR A 177 17.56 -4.70 3.29
N GLN A 178 18.60 -3.92 3.61
CA GLN A 178 18.46 -2.50 3.94
C GLN A 178 17.89 -1.69 2.75
N ILE A 179 18.40 -1.92 1.53
CA ILE A 179 17.87 -1.27 0.32
C ILE A 179 16.41 -1.65 0.08
N LEU A 180 16.07 -2.93 0.22
CA LEU A 180 14.70 -3.42 0.05
C LEU A 180 13.75 -2.84 1.11
N SER A 181 14.24 -2.65 2.34
CA SER A 181 13.50 -1.96 3.41
C SER A 181 13.12 -0.52 3.02
N ILE A 182 14.03 0.22 2.37
CA ILE A 182 13.75 1.55 1.83
C ILE A 182 12.70 1.48 0.71
N CYS A 183 12.76 0.47 -0.16
CA CYS A 183 11.77 0.29 -1.23
C CYS A 183 10.37 0.04 -0.65
N ILE A 184 10.25 -0.78 0.39
CA ILE A 184 8.99 -1.04 1.10
C ILE A 184 8.44 0.26 1.69
N PHE A 185 9.27 1.03 2.40
CA PHE A 185 8.90 2.34 2.93
C PHE A 185 8.35 3.27 1.84
N LEU A 186 9.02 3.37 0.69
CA LEU A 186 8.56 4.20 -0.43
C LEU A 186 7.18 3.79 -0.96
N VAL A 187 6.86 2.49 -1.01
CA VAL A 187 5.55 2.02 -1.48
C VAL A 187 4.45 2.41 -0.50
N ILE A 188 4.67 2.23 0.80
CA ILE A 188 3.66 2.48 1.83
C ILE A 188 3.39 3.97 1.98
N TYR A 189 4.45 4.76 2.17
CA TYR A 189 4.33 6.21 2.33
C TYR A 189 3.87 6.89 1.03
N GLY A 190 4.37 6.42 -0.12
CA GLY A 190 3.94 6.88 -1.44
C GLY A 190 2.44 6.69 -1.66
N ARG A 191 1.89 5.52 -1.26
CA ARG A 191 0.45 5.27 -1.29
C ARG A 191 -0.32 6.27 -0.43
N MET A 192 0.11 6.52 0.82
CA MET A 192 -0.58 7.48 1.70
C MET A 192 -0.56 8.90 1.14
N ILE A 193 0.55 9.31 0.55
CA ILE A 193 0.65 10.60 -0.14
C ILE A 193 -0.32 10.63 -1.34
N GLU A 194 -0.40 9.57 -2.15
CA GLU A 194 -1.34 9.47 -3.27
C GLU A 194 -2.80 9.57 -2.78
N VAL A 195 -3.14 8.92 -1.66
CA VAL A 195 -4.47 9.04 -1.02
C VAL A 195 -4.78 10.49 -0.68
N TYR A 196 -3.88 11.22 -0.03
CA TYR A 196 -4.11 12.62 0.30
C TYR A 196 -4.23 13.51 -0.93
N LEU A 197 -3.38 13.32 -1.94
CA LEU A 197 -3.44 14.09 -3.19
C LEU A 197 -4.77 13.87 -3.92
N VAL A 198 -5.19 12.62 -4.10
CA VAL A 198 -6.44 12.28 -4.77
C VAL A 198 -7.64 12.82 -3.98
N THR A 199 -7.62 12.69 -2.65
CA THR A 199 -8.70 13.18 -1.78
C THR A 199 -8.83 14.70 -1.82
N SER A 200 -7.70 15.42 -1.87
CA SER A 200 -7.71 16.89 -1.85
C SER A 200 -8.51 17.51 -2.99
N ILE A 201 -8.43 16.92 -4.19
CA ILE A 201 -9.10 17.43 -5.42
C ILE A 201 -10.48 16.82 -5.65
N GLY A 202 -10.94 15.93 -4.78
CA GLY A 202 -12.18 15.15 -4.93
C GLY A 202 -13.42 15.93 -5.32
N PRO A 203 -13.69 17.14 -4.77
CA PRO A 203 -14.87 17.92 -5.11
C PRO A 203 -15.01 18.23 -6.61
N ILE A 204 -13.89 18.42 -7.34
CA ILE A 204 -13.91 18.75 -8.78
C ILE A 204 -14.47 17.60 -9.63
N PRO A 205 -13.93 16.37 -9.59
CA PRO A 205 -14.51 15.24 -10.30
C PRO A 205 -15.98 14.96 -9.94
N PHE A 206 -16.35 15.11 -8.67
CA PHE A 206 -17.73 14.92 -8.24
C PHE A 206 -18.67 15.98 -8.83
N ALA A 207 -18.21 17.22 -8.99
CA ALA A 207 -18.99 18.27 -9.65
C ALA A 207 -19.33 17.94 -11.12
N THR A 208 -18.47 17.20 -11.82
CA THR A 208 -18.69 16.79 -13.21
C THR A 208 -19.52 15.51 -13.34
N MET A 209 -19.57 14.67 -12.29
CA MET A 209 -20.17 13.33 -12.32
C MET A 209 -21.65 13.33 -12.74
N ILE A 210 -22.36 14.41 -12.50
CA ILE A 210 -23.80 14.52 -12.67
C ILE A 210 -24.19 14.75 -14.11
N ASN A 211 -23.32 15.36 -14.91
CA ASN A 211 -23.58 15.56 -16.34
C ASN A 211 -23.32 14.28 -17.13
N ARG A 212 -24.17 14.02 -18.14
CA ARG A 212 -24.08 12.80 -18.96
C ARG A 212 -22.82 12.76 -19.83
N GLU A 213 -22.36 13.91 -20.31
CA GLU A 213 -21.19 14.00 -21.20
C GLU A 213 -19.88 14.01 -20.42
N TRP A 214 -19.81 14.69 -19.27
CA TRP A 214 -18.61 14.86 -18.47
C TRP A 214 -18.54 13.92 -17.25
N GLY A 215 -19.60 13.16 -17.02
CA GLY A 215 -19.72 12.26 -15.87
C GLY A 215 -18.67 11.13 -15.84
N SER A 216 -18.05 10.82 -16.97
CA SER A 216 -16.97 9.84 -17.05
C SER A 216 -15.77 10.20 -16.16
N THR A 217 -15.45 11.50 -16.02
CA THR A 217 -14.37 11.99 -15.16
C THR A 217 -14.65 11.66 -13.68
N GLY A 218 -15.86 11.95 -13.20
CA GLY A 218 -16.26 11.66 -11.84
C GLY A 218 -16.35 10.15 -11.56
N GLN A 219 -16.83 9.36 -12.53
CA GLN A 219 -16.89 7.91 -12.42
C GLN A 219 -15.49 7.30 -12.36
N ASN A 220 -14.55 7.75 -13.20
CA ASN A 220 -13.14 7.32 -13.15
C ASN A 220 -12.47 7.70 -11.83
N TYR A 221 -12.77 8.89 -11.30
CA TYR A 221 -12.29 9.29 -10.00
C TYR A 221 -12.77 8.35 -8.89
N LEU A 222 -14.06 8.01 -8.87
CA LEU A 222 -14.61 7.07 -7.89
C LEU A 222 -13.96 5.68 -8.00
N ARG A 223 -13.74 5.19 -9.23
CA ARG A 223 -13.01 3.94 -9.46
C ARG A 223 -11.57 4.00 -8.96
N SER A 224 -10.87 5.11 -9.20
CA SER A 224 -9.51 5.33 -8.70
C SER A 224 -9.47 5.37 -7.18
N LEU A 225 -10.46 5.99 -6.55
CA LEU A 225 -10.59 6.03 -5.10
C LEU A 225 -10.79 4.64 -4.49
N LEU A 226 -11.68 3.83 -5.07
CA LEU A 226 -11.89 2.44 -4.68
C LEU A 226 -10.60 1.61 -4.87
N ALA A 227 -9.92 1.80 -6.00
CA ALA A 227 -8.64 1.14 -6.28
C ALA A 227 -7.59 1.45 -5.22
N LEU A 228 -7.43 2.72 -4.83
CA LEU A 228 -6.51 3.15 -3.76
C LEU A 228 -6.89 2.55 -2.40
N GLY A 229 -8.17 2.50 -2.07
CA GLY A 229 -8.67 1.86 -0.86
C GLY A 229 -8.29 0.37 -0.83
N PHE A 230 -8.62 -0.37 -1.89
CA PHE A 230 -8.36 -1.81 -1.98
C PHE A 230 -6.90 -2.17 -2.24
N GLN A 231 -6.05 -1.24 -2.67
CA GLN A 231 -4.61 -1.47 -2.77
C GLN A 231 -4.01 -1.93 -1.44
N ALA A 232 -4.50 -1.41 -0.31
CA ALA A 232 -4.10 -1.83 1.03
C ALA A 232 -4.32 -3.34 1.25
N PHE A 233 -5.48 -3.84 0.84
CA PHE A 233 -5.79 -5.27 0.92
C PHE A 233 -4.84 -6.12 0.06
N LEU A 234 -4.53 -5.67 -1.17
CA LEU A 234 -3.56 -6.37 -2.03
C LEU A 234 -2.15 -6.39 -1.42
N ILE A 235 -1.74 -5.30 -0.79
CA ILE A 235 -0.46 -5.24 -0.06
C ILE A 235 -0.44 -6.28 1.06
N MET A 236 -1.51 -6.39 1.86
CA MET A 236 -1.61 -7.39 2.92
C MET A 236 -1.52 -8.82 2.41
N ILE A 237 -2.17 -9.13 1.28
CA ILE A 237 -2.05 -10.45 0.64
C ILE A 237 -0.59 -10.72 0.22
N CYS A 238 0.09 -9.75 -0.40
CA CYS A 238 1.49 -9.91 -0.79
C CYS A 238 2.39 -10.22 0.42
N VAL A 239 2.16 -9.54 1.53
CA VAL A 239 2.91 -9.77 2.79
C VAL A 239 2.63 -11.16 3.35
N GLY A 240 1.37 -11.60 3.36
CA GLY A 240 1.01 -12.95 3.82
C GLY A 240 1.63 -14.05 2.98
N ILE A 241 1.60 -13.92 1.64
CA ILE A 241 2.27 -14.85 0.73
C ILE A 241 3.78 -14.88 1.01
N TYR A 242 4.40 -13.72 1.17
CA TYR A 242 5.82 -13.62 1.49
C TYR A 242 6.17 -14.35 2.78
N ALA A 243 5.42 -14.15 3.85
CA ALA A 243 5.64 -14.80 5.14
C ALA A 243 5.64 -16.32 5.03
N VAL A 244 4.63 -16.90 4.35
CA VAL A 244 4.54 -18.35 4.11
C VAL A 244 5.71 -18.86 3.26
N LEU A 245 6.15 -18.11 2.25
CA LEU A 245 7.29 -18.51 1.40
C LEU A 245 8.61 -18.52 2.18
N VAL A 246 8.82 -17.55 3.07
CA VAL A 246 10.04 -17.48 3.89
C VAL A 246 10.04 -18.57 4.97
N GLU A 247 8.90 -18.85 5.60
CA GLU A 247 8.75 -19.96 6.55
C GLU A 247 9.10 -21.30 5.90
N GLY A 248 8.67 -21.52 4.64
CA GLY A 248 9.00 -22.75 3.91
C GLY A 248 10.50 -22.95 3.66
N ILE A 249 11.32 -21.89 3.66
CA ILE A 249 12.79 -21.99 3.58
C ILE A 249 13.37 -22.47 4.90
N SER A 250 12.91 -21.93 6.02
CA SER A 250 13.45 -22.24 7.35
C SER A 250 13.26 -23.71 7.75
N THR A 251 12.22 -24.35 7.20
CA THR A 251 11.91 -25.77 7.43
C THR A 251 12.68 -26.73 6.53
N SER A 252 13.34 -26.27 5.44
CA SER A 252 13.99 -27.12 4.42
C SER A 252 15.52 -27.26 4.59
N GLY A 253 16.06 -26.95 5.68
CA GLY A 253 17.36 -26.55 6.16
C GLY A 253 18.62 -27.39 5.96
N ASP A 254 18.93 -27.99 4.80
CA ASP A 254 20.24 -28.67 4.59
C ASP A 254 21.34 -27.77 3.99
N ASN A 255 20.99 -26.59 3.44
CA ASN A 255 21.95 -25.70 2.81
C ASN A 255 21.74 -24.23 3.19
N ILE A 256 22.51 -23.76 4.17
CA ILE A 256 22.44 -22.39 4.74
C ILE A 256 22.58 -21.32 3.64
N SER A 257 23.54 -21.48 2.72
CA SER A 257 23.74 -20.52 1.64
C SER A 257 22.51 -20.42 0.72
N ALA A 258 21.89 -21.57 0.38
CA ALA A 258 20.69 -21.58 -0.43
C ALA A 258 19.49 -20.93 0.30
N ALA A 259 19.37 -21.14 1.61
CA ALA A 259 18.33 -20.51 2.43
C ALA A 259 18.46 -18.99 2.46
N ILE A 260 19.68 -18.47 2.65
CA ILE A 260 19.96 -17.01 2.64
C ILE A 260 19.58 -16.39 1.28
N TRP A 261 20.03 -16.98 0.17
CA TRP A 261 19.72 -16.49 -1.17
C TRP A 261 18.25 -16.65 -1.51
N GLY A 262 17.59 -17.70 -1.03
CA GLY A 262 16.14 -17.91 -1.19
C GLY A 262 15.34 -16.82 -0.47
N CYS A 263 15.68 -16.51 0.77
CA CYS A 263 15.04 -15.43 1.55
C CYS A 263 15.21 -14.08 0.85
N MET A 264 16.43 -13.77 0.40
CA MET A 264 16.68 -12.55 -0.38
C MET A 264 15.84 -12.51 -1.67
N GLY A 265 15.77 -13.61 -2.41
CA GLY A 265 14.97 -13.71 -3.63
C GLY A 265 13.49 -13.43 -3.37
N TYR A 266 12.93 -13.98 -2.30
CA TYR A 266 11.53 -13.71 -1.93
C TYR A 266 11.33 -12.26 -1.46
N THR A 267 12.30 -11.65 -0.79
CA THR A 267 12.23 -10.23 -0.40
C THR A 267 12.23 -9.31 -1.63
N VAL A 268 13.07 -9.61 -2.63
CA VAL A 268 13.06 -8.90 -3.93
C VAL A 268 11.71 -9.08 -4.62
N LEU A 269 11.16 -10.29 -4.60
CA LEU A 269 9.84 -10.58 -5.17
C LEU A 269 8.74 -9.79 -4.43
N LEU A 270 8.79 -9.71 -3.10
CA LEU A 270 7.88 -8.88 -2.31
C LEU A 270 7.94 -7.42 -2.76
N CYS A 271 9.12 -6.83 -2.83
CA CYS A 271 9.27 -5.44 -3.28
C CYS A 271 8.69 -5.23 -4.69
N TYR A 272 8.99 -6.12 -5.63
CA TYR A 272 8.44 -6.05 -6.98
C TYR A 272 6.92 -6.13 -6.99
N THR A 273 6.33 -7.08 -6.26
CA THR A 273 4.87 -7.23 -6.19
C THR A 273 4.20 -6.03 -5.52
N LEU A 274 4.79 -5.47 -4.46
CA LEU A 274 4.29 -4.27 -3.79
C LEU A 274 4.21 -3.08 -4.76
N PHE A 275 5.23 -2.84 -5.59
CA PHE A 275 5.18 -1.81 -6.63
C PHE A 275 4.08 -2.04 -7.67
N LYS A 276 3.70 -3.29 -7.92
CA LYS A 276 2.64 -3.65 -8.86
C LYS A 276 1.23 -3.54 -8.27
N THR A 277 1.06 -3.52 -6.95
CA THR A 277 -0.26 -3.49 -6.30
C THR A 277 -1.12 -2.31 -6.74
N GLY A 278 -0.53 -1.12 -6.91
CA GLY A 278 -1.25 0.08 -7.36
C GLY A 278 -1.81 -0.07 -8.77
N SER A 279 -1.01 -0.52 -9.73
CA SER A 279 -1.47 -0.74 -11.10
C SER A 279 -2.48 -1.90 -11.19
N LEU A 280 -2.30 -2.94 -10.41
CA LEU A 280 -3.23 -4.06 -10.32
C LEU A 280 -4.59 -3.61 -9.75
N ALA A 281 -4.59 -2.84 -8.67
CA ALA A 281 -5.81 -2.28 -8.09
C ALA A 281 -6.55 -1.41 -9.12
N LYS A 282 -5.86 -0.49 -9.79
CA LYS A 282 -6.47 0.36 -10.84
C LYS A 282 -7.07 -0.48 -11.97
N SER A 283 -6.36 -1.51 -12.42
CA SER A 283 -6.85 -2.43 -13.45
C SER A 283 -8.12 -3.19 -13.03
N LEU A 284 -8.17 -3.69 -11.79
CA LEU A 284 -9.32 -4.42 -11.24
C LEU A 284 -10.59 -3.56 -11.16
N PHE A 285 -10.45 -2.27 -10.85
CA PHE A 285 -11.57 -1.33 -10.77
C PHE A 285 -11.85 -0.59 -12.09
N GLY A 286 -11.08 -0.87 -13.15
CA GLY A 286 -11.20 -0.19 -14.44
C GLY A 286 -10.94 1.31 -14.35
N ALA A 287 -10.02 1.71 -13.46
CA ALA A 287 -9.56 3.08 -13.32
C ALA A 287 -8.43 3.35 -14.33
N HIS A 288 -8.58 4.43 -15.10
CA HIS A 288 -7.63 4.83 -16.15
C HIS A 288 -7.08 6.20 -15.88
#